data_9263b2cad8c71580fbafb1f301983de9
#
_entry.id   9263b2cad8c71580fbafb1f301983de9
#
_cell.length_a   1.000
_cell.length_b   1.000
_cell.length_c   1.000
_cell.angle_alpha   90.00
_cell.angle_beta   90.00
_cell.angle_gamma   90.00
#
_symmetry.space_group_name_H-M   'P 1'
#
loop_
_entity.id
_entity.type
_entity.pdbx_description
1 polymer ?
#
loop_
_entity_poly.entity_id
_entity_poly.type
_entity_poly.pdbx_seq_one_letter_code
_entity_poly.pdbx_strand_id
1 'polypeptide(L)'
;MCIRDSLQLVQSPQISNNASGQKIVHKGFSIEGYEVARAHIKGVGDHAEVHYDQEIGLEIDLRLGQSAEAPVFIMDIVDQKGLQLSGRRIPIPHEGNTGKVITIRLRCSFQRGLYRFRLRIVDAPTLEQTRLLSKQDDLLSLEMVEVV
;
A
#
# COMPACT_ATOMS: atom_id res chain seq x y z
N MET A 1 16.24 -2.33 6.87
CA MET A 1 14.80 -2.46 7.10
C MET A 1 14.37 -3.89 6.83
N CYS A 2 13.66 -4.50 7.76
CA CYS A 2 13.13 -5.84 7.61
C CYS A 2 11.64 -5.78 7.32
N ILE A 3 11.20 -6.46 6.28
CA ILE A 3 9.80 -6.56 5.90
C ILE A 3 9.41 -8.05 5.87
N ARG A 4 8.34 -8.36 6.58
CA ARG A 4 7.69 -9.67 6.50
C ARG A 4 6.30 -9.47 5.94
N ASP A 5 5.89 -10.35 5.06
CA ASP A 5 4.61 -10.23 4.38
C ASP A 5 3.84 -11.55 4.43
N SER A 6 2.54 -11.44 4.33
CA SER A 6 1.64 -12.57 4.14
C SER A 6 0.43 -12.10 3.35
N LEU A 7 -0.17 -13.03 2.62
CA LEU A 7 -1.35 -12.77 1.82
C LEU A 7 -2.53 -13.52 2.40
N GLN A 8 -3.65 -12.83 2.58
CA GLN A 8 -4.90 -13.43 3.01
C GLN A 8 -6.00 -13.07 2.02
N LEU A 9 -6.87 -14.05 1.75
CA LEU A 9 -8.03 -13.84 0.91
C LEU A 9 -9.13 -13.17 1.72
N VAL A 10 -9.57 -12.00 1.26
CA VAL A 10 -10.70 -11.32 1.88
C VAL A 10 -11.52 -10.63 0.80
N GLN A 11 -12.74 -10.30 1.16
CA GLN A 11 -13.58 -9.48 0.34
C GLN A 11 -13.25 -8.01 0.63
N SER A 12 -12.81 -7.27 -0.38
CA SER A 12 -12.44 -5.89 -0.20
C SER A 12 -13.68 -5.02 0.00
N PRO A 13 -13.68 -4.18 1.04
CA PRO A 13 -14.75 -3.21 1.21
C PRO A 13 -14.68 -2.12 0.15
N GLN A 14 -15.81 -1.53 -0.14
CA GLN A 14 -15.85 -0.39 -1.04
C GLN A 14 -15.36 0.86 -0.34
N ILE A 15 -14.58 1.65 -1.04
CA ILE A 15 -14.24 2.99 -0.57
C ILE A 15 -15.45 3.86 -0.80
N SER A 16 -15.95 4.46 0.26
CA SER A 16 -17.01 5.41 0.14
C SER A 16 -16.47 6.77 -0.27
N ASN A 17 -17.07 7.36 -1.27
CA ASN A 17 -16.81 8.73 -1.62
C ASN A 17 -17.36 9.65 -0.54
N ASN A 18 -16.74 10.81 -0.41
CA ASN A 18 -17.23 11.80 0.51
C ASN A 18 -18.59 12.32 0.07
N ALA A 19 -19.61 12.01 0.83
CA ALA A 19 -20.98 12.38 0.52
C ALA A 19 -21.30 13.85 0.72
N SER A 20 -20.40 14.63 1.33
CA SER A 20 -20.66 16.05 1.61
C SER A 20 -20.38 16.96 0.42
N GLY A 21 -20.01 16.41 -0.71
CA GLY A 21 -19.67 17.20 -1.89
C GLY A 21 -18.29 17.85 -1.82
N GLN A 22 -17.59 17.66 -0.76
CA GLN A 22 -16.18 18.03 -0.75
C GLN A 22 -15.40 16.99 -1.50
N LYS A 23 -14.61 17.45 -2.42
CA LYS A 23 -13.73 16.55 -3.13
C LYS A 23 -12.64 16.09 -2.19
N ILE A 24 -12.75 14.86 -1.77
CA ILE A 24 -11.56 14.16 -1.37
C ILE A 24 -10.82 13.91 -2.67
N VAL A 25 -9.74 14.61 -2.84
CA VAL A 25 -8.88 14.36 -3.98
C VAL A 25 -8.17 13.05 -3.73
N HIS A 26 -8.79 11.98 -4.10
CA HIS A 26 -8.07 10.73 -4.24
C HIS A 26 -7.18 10.91 -5.46
N LYS A 27 -5.92 11.20 -5.21
CA LYS A 27 -4.91 11.11 -6.25
C LYS A 27 -4.65 9.66 -6.60
N GLY A 28 -5.73 8.87 -6.57
CA GLY A 28 -5.66 7.47 -6.86
C GLY A 28 -5.93 7.18 -8.32
N PHE A 29 -5.49 6.05 -8.75
CA PHE A 29 -5.70 5.54 -10.09
C PHE A 29 -6.10 4.08 -9.99
N SER A 30 -7.15 3.70 -10.72
CA SER A 30 -7.60 2.30 -10.73
C SER A 30 -8.26 1.99 -12.06
N ILE A 31 -7.89 0.87 -12.66
CA ILE A 31 -8.47 0.40 -13.91
C ILE A 31 -8.74 -1.10 -13.85
N GLU A 32 -9.67 -1.54 -14.71
CA GLU A 32 -9.92 -2.97 -14.99
C GLU A 32 -10.24 -3.80 -13.75
N GLY A 33 -10.87 -3.18 -12.76
CA GLY A 33 -11.27 -3.88 -11.54
C GLY A 33 -10.16 -4.02 -10.51
N TYR A 34 -8.98 -3.50 -10.77
CA TYR A 34 -7.89 -3.48 -9.79
C TYR A 34 -7.93 -2.21 -8.96
N GLU A 35 -7.80 -2.35 -7.66
CA GLU A 35 -7.84 -1.20 -6.76
C GLU A 35 -7.08 -1.50 -5.48
N VAL A 36 -6.25 -0.54 -5.04
CA VAL A 36 -5.79 -0.54 -3.66
C VAL A 36 -6.90 0.11 -2.84
N ALA A 37 -7.77 -0.71 -2.26
CA ALA A 37 -9.03 -0.26 -1.71
C ALA A 37 -8.88 0.43 -0.36
N ARG A 38 -8.07 -0.15 0.51
CA ARG A 38 -7.84 0.36 1.85
C ARG A 38 -6.46 -0.02 2.32
N ALA A 39 -5.94 0.78 3.25
CA ALA A 39 -4.71 0.44 3.96
C ALA A 39 -4.76 1.05 5.36
N HIS A 40 -4.23 0.32 6.35
CA HIS A 40 -4.13 0.85 7.70
C HIS A 40 -2.97 0.21 8.45
N ILE A 41 -2.53 0.91 9.48
CA ILE A 41 -1.53 0.40 10.41
C ILE A 41 -2.29 -0.31 11.53
N LYS A 42 -1.97 -1.56 11.78
CA LYS A 42 -2.68 -2.38 12.77
C LYS A 42 -2.74 -1.69 14.13
N GLY A 43 -3.96 -1.58 14.64
CA GLY A 43 -4.20 -1.00 15.95
C GLY A 43 -4.12 0.53 16.00
N VAL A 44 -3.86 1.21 14.88
CA VAL A 44 -3.65 2.66 14.87
C VAL A 44 -4.54 3.36 13.86
N GLY A 45 -4.49 2.99 12.59
CA GLY A 45 -5.24 3.65 11.52
C GLY A 45 -4.34 3.97 10.34
N ASP A 46 -4.59 5.11 9.69
CA ASP A 46 -3.90 5.50 8.47
C ASP A 46 -2.64 6.33 8.70
N HIS A 47 -2.39 6.73 9.93
CA HIS A 47 -1.20 7.50 10.30
C HIS A 47 -0.73 7.08 11.69
N ALA A 48 0.59 6.98 11.88
CA ALA A 48 1.17 6.66 13.17
C ALA A 48 2.42 7.47 13.46
N GLU A 49 2.64 7.76 14.74
CA GLU A 49 3.93 8.23 15.24
C GLU A 49 4.72 7.02 15.69
N VAL A 50 5.95 6.88 15.20
CA VAL A 50 6.75 5.68 15.36
C VAL A 50 8.13 6.05 15.86
N HIS A 51 8.65 5.28 16.81
CA HIS A 51 10.02 5.45 17.29
C HIS A 51 11.00 4.64 16.44
N TYR A 52 12.23 5.05 16.45
CA TYR A 52 13.27 4.36 15.70
C TYR A 52 13.32 2.88 16.09
N ASP A 53 13.40 2.03 15.09
CA ASP A 53 13.50 0.57 15.20
C ASP A 53 12.24 -0.11 15.74
N GLN A 54 11.13 0.63 15.86
CA GLN A 54 9.84 0.06 16.21
C GLN A 54 9.29 -0.75 15.04
N GLU A 55 8.65 -1.88 15.34
CA GLU A 55 7.97 -2.69 14.33
C GLU A 55 6.50 -2.32 14.27
N ILE A 56 5.98 -2.15 13.06
CA ILE A 56 4.56 -1.92 12.83
C ILE A 56 4.02 -2.96 11.86
N GLY A 57 2.72 -3.23 11.94
CA GLY A 57 2.02 -4.08 11.00
C GLY A 57 1.17 -3.24 10.07
N LEU A 58 1.21 -3.54 8.79
CA LEU A 58 0.39 -2.88 7.78
C LEU A 58 -0.59 -3.90 7.21
N GLU A 59 -1.84 -3.50 7.05
CA GLU A 59 -2.85 -4.30 6.33
C GLU A 59 -3.35 -3.51 5.15
N ILE A 60 -3.28 -4.11 3.98
CA ILE A 60 -3.64 -3.46 2.73
C ILE A 60 -4.66 -4.33 2.02
N ASP A 61 -5.85 -3.77 1.80
CA ASP A 61 -6.94 -4.45 1.10
C ASP A 61 -6.86 -4.15 -0.38
N LEU A 62 -6.75 -5.20 -1.19
CA LEU A 62 -6.71 -5.09 -2.63
C LEU A 62 -7.98 -5.64 -3.25
N ARG A 63 -8.48 -4.96 -4.25
CA ARG A 63 -9.50 -5.49 -5.15
C ARG A 63 -8.81 -5.91 -6.44
N LEU A 64 -9.13 -7.09 -6.95
CA LEU A 64 -8.46 -7.68 -8.09
C LEU A 64 -9.42 -7.88 -9.25
N GLY A 65 -8.97 -7.52 -10.45
CA GLY A 65 -9.65 -7.86 -11.70
C GLY A 65 -9.11 -9.18 -12.27
N GLN A 66 -9.41 -9.40 -13.55
CA GLN A 66 -9.08 -10.65 -14.21
C GLN A 66 -8.13 -10.49 -15.40
N SER A 67 -7.82 -9.26 -15.80
CA SER A 67 -7.12 -9.00 -17.05
C SER A 67 -5.60 -9.10 -16.97
N ALA A 68 -5.01 -9.01 -15.78
CA ALA A 68 -3.56 -9.01 -15.64
C ALA A 68 -3.00 -10.43 -15.77
N GLU A 69 -1.89 -10.55 -16.47
CA GLU A 69 -1.17 -11.83 -16.58
C GLU A 69 -0.35 -12.12 -15.33
N ALA A 70 0.32 -11.11 -14.80
CA ALA A 70 1.21 -11.26 -13.67
C ALA A 70 1.07 -10.06 -12.72
N PRO A 71 -0.04 -9.99 -11.96
CA PRO A 71 -0.24 -8.86 -11.05
C PRO A 71 0.74 -8.89 -9.89
N VAL A 72 1.29 -7.72 -9.58
CA VAL A 72 2.26 -7.53 -8.50
C VAL A 72 1.84 -6.33 -7.68
N PHE A 73 1.81 -6.49 -6.36
CA PHE A 73 1.66 -5.36 -5.45
C PHE A 73 3.03 -4.76 -5.15
N ILE A 74 3.15 -3.46 -5.21
CA ILE A 74 4.39 -2.74 -4.92
C ILE A 74 4.12 -1.70 -3.85
N MET A 75 4.88 -1.75 -2.78
CA MET A 75 4.88 -0.74 -1.74
C MET A 75 6.21 -0.02 -1.74
N ASP A 76 6.19 1.29 -1.88
CA ASP A 76 7.36 2.13 -1.74
C ASP A 76 7.17 3.08 -0.56
N ILE A 77 8.24 3.34 0.16
CA ILE A 77 8.24 4.31 1.25
C ILE A 77 9.03 5.52 0.79
N VAL A 78 8.39 6.68 0.83
CA VAL A 78 9.00 7.92 0.35
C VAL A 78 9.00 8.96 1.46
N ASP A 79 10.04 9.81 1.46
CA ASP A 79 10.16 10.89 2.41
C ASP A 79 9.38 12.14 1.94
N GLN A 80 9.46 13.22 2.70
CA GLN A 80 8.77 14.46 2.39
C GLN A 80 9.16 15.07 1.04
N LYS A 81 10.37 14.78 0.58
CA LYS A 81 10.89 15.29 -0.68
C LYS A 81 10.55 14.38 -1.86
N GLY A 82 9.87 13.26 -1.59
CA GLY A 82 9.55 12.28 -2.60
C GLY A 82 10.66 11.30 -2.91
N LEU A 83 11.74 11.30 -2.12
CA LEU A 83 12.82 10.34 -2.29
C LEU A 83 12.39 8.98 -1.78
N GLN A 84 12.52 7.98 -2.63
CA GLN A 84 12.21 6.60 -2.25
C GLN A 84 13.33 6.04 -1.38
N LEU A 85 12.96 5.55 -0.20
CA LEU A 85 13.90 4.97 0.76
C LEU A 85 13.95 3.46 0.67
N SER A 86 12.81 2.84 0.36
CA SER A 86 12.70 1.39 0.38
C SER A 86 11.46 0.98 -0.38
N GLY A 87 11.41 -0.28 -0.78
CA GLY A 87 10.26 -0.82 -1.46
C GLY A 87 10.14 -2.32 -1.31
N ARG A 88 8.95 -2.84 -1.58
CA ARG A 88 8.67 -4.27 -1.54
C ARG A 88 7.75 -4.64 -2.70
N ARG A 89 8.10 -5.70 -3.40
CA ARG A 89 7.30 -6.26 -4.49
C ARG A 89 6.74 -7.60 -4.04
N ILE A 90 5.43 -7.75 -4.15
CA ILE A 90 4.75 -8.98 -3.73
C ILE A 90 3.92 -9.49 -4.91
N PRO A 91 4.31 -10.58 -5.55
CA PRO A 91 3.48 -11.19 -6.60
C PRO A 91 2.13 -11.62 -6.03
N ILE A 92 1.06 -11.37 -6.77
CA ILE A 92 -0.29 -11.72 -6.36
C ILE A 92 -0.67 -13.00 -7.07
N PRO A 93 -1.02 -14.07 -6.32
CA PRO A 93 -1.41 -15.32 -6.96
C PRO A 93 -2.67 -15.19 -7.79
N HIS A 94 -2.68 -15.80 -8.95
CA HIS A 94 -3.81 -15.85 -9.87
C HIS A 94 -4.76 -16.97 -9.45
N GLU A 95 -5.72 -16.69 -8.57
CA GLU A 95 -6.59 -17.72 -8.04
C GLU A 95 -8.07 -17.42 -8.26
N GLY A 96 -8.40 -16.51 -9.19
CA GLY A 96 -9.78 -16.16 -9.47
C GLY A 96 -10.47 -15.38 -8.36
N ASN A 97 -9.73 -14.88 -7.40
CA ASN A 97 -10.27 -14.13 -6.28
C ASN A 97 -10.40 -12.66 -6.62
N THR A 98 -11.43 -12.01 -6.07
CA THR A 98 -11.69 -10.59 -6.32
C THR A 98 -11.11 -9.68 -5.25
N GLY A 99 -10.59 -10.24 -4.16
CA GLY A 99 -10.01 -9.44 -3.09
C GLY A 99 -8.91 -10.19 -2.36
N LYS A 100 -7.94 -9.42 -1.87
CA LYS A 100 -6.84 -9.93 -1.05
C LYS A 100 -6.49 -8.93 0.03
N VAL A 101 -6.10 -9.42 1.20
CA VAL A 101 -5.43 -8.59 2.20
C VAL A 101 -3.95 -8.96 2.20
N ILE A 102 -3.12 -7.94 2.09
CA ILE A 102 -1.68 -8.09 2.27
C ILE A 102 -1.33 -7.58 3.66
N THR A 103 -0.66 -8.41 4.44
CA THR A 103 -0.14 -8.01 5.73
C THR A 103 1.37 -7.90 5.64
N ILE A 104 1.91 -6.76 6.04
CA ILE A 104 3.34 -6.49 6.00
C ILE A 104 3.79 -6.08 7.39
N ARG A 105 4.85 -6.69 7.88
CA ARG A 105 5.54 -6.24 9.09
C ARG A 105 6.75 -5.43 8.68
N LEU A 106 6.82 -4.22 9.22
CA LEU A 106 7.83 -3.26 8.85
C LEU A 106 8.56 -2.81 10.11
N ARG A 107 9.88 -2.99 10.12
CA ARG A 107 10.72 -2.40 11.16
C ARG A 107 11.16 -1.02 10.69
N CYS A 108 10.80 0.00 11.46
CA CYS A 108 10.99 1.38 11.05
C CYS A 108 12.36 1.90 11.49
N SER A 109 13.35 1.76 10.61
CA SER A 109 14.71 2.21 10.86
C SER A 109 15.02 3.44 10.01
N PHE A 110 14.13 4.45 10.13
CA PHE A 110 14.25 5.68 9.37
C PHE A 110 14.65 6.84 10.27
N GLN A 111 15.24 7.85 9.67
CA GLN A 111 15.52 9.09 10.36
C GLN A 111 14.22 9.81 10.70
N ARG A 112 14.29 10.74 11.67
CA ARG A 112 13.14 11.55 12.05
C ARG A 112 12.58 12.29 10.84
N GLY A 113 11.26 12.31 10.71
CA GLY A 113 10.57 13.00 9.63
C GLY A 113 9.27 12.32 9.26
N LEU A 114 8.62 12.86 8.24
CA LEU A 114 7.36 12.35 7.71
C LEU A 114 7.62 11.47 6.51
N TYR A 115 6.89 10.36 6.44
CA TYR A 115 7.01 9.38 5.37
C TYR A 115 5.62 9.00 4.87
N ARG A 116 5.51 8.73 3.57
CA ARG A 116 4.30 8.25 2.93
C ARG A 116 4.56 6.92 2.28
N PHE A 117 3.50 6.15 2.13
CA PHE A 117 3.54 4.86 1.45
C PHE A 117 2.90 5.01 0.08
N ARG A 118 3.65 4.69 -0.95
CA ARG A 118 3.12 4.60 -2.32
C ARG A 118 2.73 3.16 -2.57
N LEU A 119 1.45 2.93 -2.82
CA LEU A 119 0.89 1.59 -2.98
C LEU A 119 0.43 1.43 -4.42
N ARG A 120 0.91 0.40 -5.09
CA ARG A 120 0.59 0.17 -6.51
C ARG A 120 0.27 -1.28 -6.77
N ILE A 121 -0.60 -1.52 -7.76
CA ILE A 121 -0.76 -2.82 -8.39
C ILE A 121 -0.35 -2.64 -9.84
N VAL A 122 0.56 -3.48 -10.31
CA VAL A 122 1.02 -3.47 -11.70
C VAL A 122 0.86 -4.85 -12.30
N ASP A 123 0.69 -4.89 -13.62
CA ASP A 123 0.83 -6.12 -14.39
C ASP A 123 2.25 -6.14 -14.92
N ALA A 124 3.03 -7.12 -14.49
CA ALA A 124 4.44 -7.22 -14.82
C ALA A 124 4.77 -8.61 -15.37
N PRO A 125 4.28 -8.96 -16.59
CA PRO A 125 4.57 -10.25 -17.19
C PRO A 125 6.06 -10.43 -17.48
N THR A 126 6.77 -9.33 -17.77
CA THR A 126 8.23 -9.33 -17.90
C THR A 126 8.80 -8.11 -17.19
N LEU A 127 10.12 -8.08 -17.00
CA LEU A 127 10.79 -6.92 -16.39
C LEU A 127 10.65 -5.65 -17.23
N GLU A 128 10.49 -5.80 -18.53
CA GLU A 128 10.41 -4.68 -19.48
C GLU A 128 8.97 -4.24 -19.76
N GLN A 129 8.01 -5.14 -19.55
CA GLN A 129 6.61 -4.87 -19.83
C GLN A 129 5.84 -4.77 -18.53
N THR A 130 5.67 -3.55 -18.06
CA THR A 130 4.88 -3.29 -16.87
C THR A 130 3.77 -2.31 -17.19
N ARG A 131 2.59 -2.56 -16.63
CA ARG A 131 1.43 -1.70 -16.83
C ARG A 131 0.82 -1.38 -15.47
N LEU A 132 0.64 -0.10 -15.19
CA LEU A 132 0.03 0.32 -13.92
C LEU A 132 -1.47 0.02 -13.94
N LEU A 133 -1.92 -0.68 -12.91
CA LEU A 133 -3.34 -1.02 -12.74
C LEU A 133 -4.01 -0.21 -11.64
N SER A 134 -3.30 0.11 -10.58
CA SER A 134 -3.81 0.92 -9.49
C SER A 134 -2.66 1.60 -8.77
N LYS A 135 -2.94 2.80 -8.23
CA LYS A 135 -1.96 3.57 -7.48
C LYS A 135 -2.67 4.40 -6.43
N GLN A 136 -2.14 4.38 -5.19
CA GLN A 136 -2.60 5.22 -4.10
C GLN A 136 -1.38 5.71 -3.32
N ASP A 137 -1.28 7.03 -3.15
CA ASP A 137 -0.13 7.64 -2.47
C ASP A 137 -0.45 8.19 -1.09
N ASP A 138 -1.74 8.33 -0.76
CA ASP A 138 -2.16 9.07 0.43
C ASP A 138 -2.94 8.23 1.46
N LEU A 139 -2.94 6.90 1.31
CA LEU A 139 -3.69 6.04 2.23
C LEU A 139 -2.96 5.81 3.55
N LEU A 140 -1.64 5.80 3.53
CA LEU A 140 -0.81 5.52 4.71
C LEU A 140 0.31 6.52 4.83
N SER A 141 0.55 6.94 6.05
CA SER A 141 1.70 7.78 6.39
C SER A 141 2.20 7.45 7.79
N LEU A 142 3.45 7.81 8.07
CA LEU A 142 3.98 7.74 9.42
C LEU A 142 4.92 8.90 9.69
N GLU A 143 5.06 9.21 10.96
CA GLU A 143 6.03 10.18 11.43
C GLU A 143 7.01 9.48 12.36
N MET A 144 8.31 9.57 12.01
CA MET A 144 9.36 9.09 12.89
C MET A 144 9.68 10.18 13.91
N VAL A 145 9.47 9.85 15.18
CA VAL A 145 9.66 10.80 16.28
C VAL A 145 10.85 10.39 17.12
N GLU A 146 11.45 11.36 17.80
CA GLU A 146 12.57 11.07 18.69
C GLU A 146 12.09 10.40 19.96
N VAL A 147 12.90 9.42 20.40
CA VAL A 147 12.79 8.88 21.75
C VAL A 147 13.61 9.77 22.66
N VAL A 148 12.95 10.41 23.58
CA VAL A 148 13.60 11.25 24.57
C VAL A 148 13.99 10.41 25.78
#